data_303b9a199f22665dc4169f95cee67b84
#
_entry.id   303b9a199f22665dc4169f95cee67b84
#
_cell.length_a   1.000
_cell.length_b   1.000
_cell.length_c   1.000
_cell.angle_alpha   90.00
_cell.angle_beta   90.00
_cell.angle_gamma   90.00
#
_symmetry.space_group_name_H-M   'P 1'
#
loop_
_entity.id
_entity.type
_entity.pdbx_description
1 polymer ?
#
loop_
_entity_poly.entity_id
_entity_poly.type
_entity_poly.pdbx_seq_one_letter_code
_entity_poly.pdbx_strand_id
1 'polypeptide(L)'
;GGGLVINDELIQNIPLDLEKSKAIARQALSLGYGVLFALDDSIKVYTKDHTFQNQVGDRKEPTEYIYDENLDVDQLDVIYKMYISIPKEKESQLTLKDTLGNMRFVPDYLMFQYDAKHQGILDMMQHIGGDLKDVVVFGDDTNDKVMFDPQWTSVAMGNACQELKDIATIVTDANVDDGIYNICKKMEWI
;
A
#
# COMPACT_ATOMS: atom_id res chain seq x y z
N GLY A 1 -1.43 -0.53 -3.79
CA GLY A 1 -0.69 0.45 -4.56
C GLY A 1 -1.55 1.05 -5.66
N GLY A 2 -0.92 1.86 -6.50
CA GLY A 2 -1.59 2.59 -7.59
C GLY A 2 -1.74 1.82 -8.91
N GLY A 3 -1.55 0.51 -8.92
CA GLY A 3 -1.67 -0.31 -10.13
C GLY A 3 -3.11 -0.67 -10.47
N LEU A 4 -3.51 -0.50 -11.73
CA LEU A 4 -4.76 -0.95 -12.31
C LEU A 4 -4.44 -1.94 -13.42
N VAL A 5 -4.89 -3.18 -13.27
CA VAL A 5 -4.67 -4.27 -14.23
C VAL A 5 -6.01 -4.77 -14.75
N ILE A 6 -6.18 -4.85 -16.05
CA ILE A 6 -7.39 -5.33 -16.70
C ILE A 6 -6.98 -6.32 -17.82
N ASN A 7 -7.55 -7.53 -17.79
CA ASN A 7 -7.23 -8.61 -18.73
C ASN A 7 -5.71 -8.90 -18.79
N ASP A 8 -5.06 -8.94 -17.64
CA ASP A 8 -3.61 -9.15 -17.48
C ASP A 8 -2.72 -8.03 -18.05
N GLU A 9 -3.31 -6.90 -18.46
CA GLU A 9 -2.58 -5.73 -18.92
C GLU A 9 -2.58 -4.63 -17.84
N LEU A 10 -1.39 -4.08 -17.55
CA LEU A 10 -1.22 -2.95 -16.64
C LEU A 10 -1.68 -1.67 -17.34
N ILE A 11 -2.87 -1.19 -17.00
CA ILE A 11 -3.48 0.01 -17.60
C ILE A 11 -2.92 1.28 -16.97
N GLN A 12 -2.66 1.24 -15.67
CA GLN A 12 -2.20 2.39 -14.91
C GLN A 12 -1.31 1.93 -13.75
N ASN A 13 -0.25 2.69 -13.49
CA ASN A 13 0.52 2.57 -12.25
C ASN A 13 0.86 3.98 -11.76
N ILE A 14 0.27 4.39 -10.64
CA ILE A 14 0.42 5.74 -10.10
C ILE A 14 1.64 5.77 -9.18
N PRO A 15 2.66 6.58 -9.52
CA PRO A 15 3.83 6.75 -8.67
C PRO A 15 3.52 7.64 -7.46
N LEU A 16 4.43 7.63 -6.51
CA LEU A 16 4.49 8.63 -5.45
C LEU A 16 4.86 10.01 -6.02
N ASP A 17 4.51 11.07 -5.29
CA ASP A 17 5.05 12.41 -5.56
C ASP A 17 6.59 12.35 -5.50
N LEU A 18 7.23 12.60 -6.64
CA LEU A 18 8.66 12.36 -6.81
C LEU A 18 9.51 13.26 -5.91
N GLU A 19 9.19 14.57 -5.85
CA GLU A 19 9.98 15.52 -5.08
C GLU A 19 9.85 15.28 -3.57
N LYS A 20 8.66 14.97 -3.08
CA LYS A 20 8.44 14.60 -1.67
C LYS A 20 9.16 13.30 -1.34
N SER A 21 9.11 12.30 -2.22
CA SER A 21 9.80 11.03 -2.03
C SER A 21 11.31 11.22 -1.95
N LYS A 22 11.89 12.00 -2.86
CA LYS A 22 13.32 12.37 -2.82
C LYS A 22 13.69 13.08 -1.54
N ALA A 23 12.88 14.05 -1.11
CA ALA A 23 13.14 14.80 0.13
C ALA A 23 13.14 13.89 1.37
N ILE A 24 12.16 13.00 1.47
CA ILE A 24 12.06 12.01 2.56
C ILE A 24 13.25 11.04 2.51
N ALA A 25 13.60 10.52 1.33
CA ALA A 25 14.73 9.62 1.15
C ALA A 25 16.05 10.27 1.56
N ARG A 26 16.32 11.51 1.13
CA ARG A 26 17.51 12.28 1.54
C ARG A 26 17.57 12.45 3.06
N GLN A 27 16.45 12.79 3.69
CA GLN A 27 16.39 12.89 5.15
C GLN A 27 16.73 11.56 5.82
N ALA A 28 16.12 10.44 5.35
CA ALA A 28 16.39 9.11 5.90
C ALA A 28 17.87 8.73 5.78
N LEU A 29 18.46 8.91 4.60
CA LEU A 29 19.87 8.62 4.34
C LEU A 29 20.80 9.49 5.22
N SER A 30 20.48 10.78 5.41
CA SER A 30 21.27 11.67 6.28
C SER A 30 21.23 11.27 7.76
N LEU A 31 20.15 10.59 8.17
CA LEU A 31 19.99 10.02 9.50
C LEU A 31 20.63 8.63 9.64
N GLY A 32 21.22 8.09 8.56
CA GLY A 32 21.88 6.78 8.54
C GLY A 32 20.94 5.59 8.37
N TYR A 33 19.71 5.82 7.91
CA TYR A 33 18.77 4.73 7.60
C TYR A 33 18.91 4.26 6.15
N GLY A 34 18.79 2.95 5.95
CA GLY A 34 18.74 2.35 4.62
C GLY A 34 17.41 2.66 3.92
N VAL A 35 17.45 2.85 2.61
CA VAL A 35 16.27 3.12 1.79
C VAL A 35 16.23 2.16 0.62
N LEU A 36 15.07 1.56 0.38
CA LEU A 36 14.77 0.76 -0.80
C LEU A 36 13.76 1.49 -1.67
N PHE A 37 13.97 1.47 -2.98
CA PHE A 37 13.07 2.07 -3.98
C PHE A 37 12.51 1.00 -4.90
N ALA A 38 11.18 0.91 -5.05
CA ALA A 38 10.53 0.19 -6.13
C ALA A 38 10.30 1.17 -7.28
N LEU A 39 10.93 0.91 -8.41
CA LEU A 39 10.95 1.81 -9.58
C LEU A 39 10.08 1.28 -10.73
N ASP A 40 9.52 0.10 -10.58
CA ASP A 40 8.63 -0.56 -11.52
C ASP A 40 7.60 -1.45 -10.79
N ASP A 41 6.79 -2.20 -11.54
CA ASP A 41 5.76 -3.12 -11.01
C ASP A 41 6.31 -4.54 -10.76
N SER A 42 7.62 -4.71 -10.62
CA SER A 42 8.25 -5.99 -10.31
C SER A 42 8.45 -6.20 -8.79
N ILE A 43 9.05 -7.32 -8.43
CA ILE A 43 9.50 -7.60 -7.05
C ILE A 43 10.85 -6.94 -6.71
N LYS A 44 11.42 -6.16 -7.65
CA LYS A 44 12.73 -5.54 -7.49
C LYS A 44 12.65 -4.32 -6.59
N VAL A 45 13.67 -4.19 -5.76
CA VAL A 45 13.93 -2.97 -4.99
C VAL A 45 15.37 -2.55 -5.22
N TYR A 46 15.56 -1.28 -5.46
CA TYR A 46 16.85 -0.67 -5.74
C TYR A 46 17.38 0.04 -4.50
N THR A 47 18.65 -0.14 -4.22
CA THR A 47 19.31 0.48 -3.07
C THR A 47 20.77 0.70 -3.36
N LYS A 48 21.38 1.66 -2.66
CA LYS A 48 22.79 1.98 -2.82
C LYS A 48 23.69 0.90 -2.21
N ASP A 49 23.29 0.33 -1.09
CA ASP A 49 24.13 -0.56 -0.28
C ASP A 49 23.28 -1.50 0.58
N HIS A 50 23.93 -2.26 1.45
CA HIS A 50 23.30 -3.22 2.34
C HIS A 50 22.72 -2.61 3.64
N THR A 51 22.70 -1.30 3.81
CA THR A 51 22.30 -0.64 5.06
C THR A 51 20.91 -1.05 5.52
N PHE A 52 19.92 -1.10 4.60
CA PHE A 52 18.57 -1.53 4.95
C PHE A 52 18.56 -2.95 5.52
N GLN A 53 19.13 -3.93 4.83
CA GLN A 53 19.15 -5.32 5.28
C GLN A 53 19.98 -5.52 6.55
N ASN A 54 21.07 -4.78 6.71
CA ASN A 54 21.88 -4.83 7.95
C ASN A 54 21.09 -4.33 9.17
N GLN A 55 20.13 -3.42 8.98
CA GLN A 55 19.34 -2.83 10.06
C GLN A 55 18.08 -3.64 10.38
N VAL A 56 17.41 -4.21 9.38
CA VAL A 56 16.09 -4.84 9.55
C VAL A 56 15.99 -6.28 9.03
N GLY A 57 17.02 -6.78 8.38
CA GLY A 57 16.99 -8.08 7.70
C GLY A 57 16.28 -8.05 6.36
N ASP A 58 16.00 -9.24 5.83
CA ASP A 58 15.26 -9.39 4.58
C ASP A 58 13.78 -9.11 4.80
N ARG A 59 13.14 -8.52 3.78
CA ARG A 59 11.69 -8.38 3.75
C ARG A 59 11.04 -9.76 3.65
N LYS A 60 9.87 -9.92 4.28
CA LYS A 60 9.12 -11.19 4.28
C LYS A 60 8.44 -11.47 2.94
N GLU A 61 8.09 -10.42 2.20
CA GLU A 61 7.50 -10.55 0.87
C GLU A 61 8.59 -10.89 -0.16
N PRO A 62 8.26 -11.62 -1.23
CA PRO A 62 9.20 -11.88 -2.32
C PRO A 62 9.85 -10.57 -2.80
N THR A 63 11.17 -10.50 -2.69
CA THR A 63 11.92 -9.27 -2.97
C THR A 63 13.26 -9.62 -3.64
N GLU A 64 13.55 -8.99 -4.77
CA GLU A 64 14.85 -9.04 -5.45
C GLU A 64 15.59 -7.72 -5.17
N TYR A 65 16.71 -7.79 -4.45
CA TYR A 65 17.52 -6.61 -4.11
C TYR A 65 18.53 -6.30 -5.21
N ILE A 66 18.43 -5.11 -5.78
CA ILE A 66 19.35 -4.58 -6.79
C ILE A 66 20.25 -3.53 -6.12
N TYR A 67 21.52 -3.85 -5.99
CA TYR A 67 22.52 -2.96 -5.42
C TYR A 67 23.21 -2.16 -6.51
N ASP A 68 23.15 -0.84 -6.40
CA ASP A 68 23.85 0.09 -7.27
C ASP A 68 24.54 1.15 -6.41
N GLU A 69 25.86 1.02 -6.24
CA GLU A 69 26.67 1.94 -5.45
C GLU A 69 26.62 3.38 -5.97
N ASN A 70 26.28 3.56 -7.26
CA ASN A 70 26.12 4.86 -7.91
C ASN A 70 24.68 5.39 -7.85
N LEU A 71 23.74 4.68 -7.21
CA LEU A 71 22.36 5.12 -7.09
C LEU A 71 22.33 6.50 -6.45
N ASP A 72 21.83 7.45 -7.21
CA ASP A 72 21.63 8.83 -6.80
C ASP A 72 20.12 9.12 -6.76
N VAL A 73 19.61 9.39 -5.56
CA VAL A 73 18.20 9.69 -5.33
C VAL A 73 17.70 10.85 -6.19
N ASP A 74 18.58 11.83 -6.46
CA ASP A 74 18.22 13.02 -7.24
C ASP A 74 18.06 12.71 -8.74
N GLN A 75 18.62 11.62 -9.22
CA GLN A 75 18.52 11.18 -10.61
C GLN A 75 17.35 10.20 -10.86
N LEU A 76 16.60 9.82 -9.82
CA LEU A 76 15.41 8.97 -10.01
C LEU A 76 14.31 9.77 -10.71
N ASP A 77 13.70 9.17 -11.74
CA ASP A 77 12.61 9.76 -12.51
C ASP A 77 11.21 9.33 -12.00
N VAL A 78 11.16 8.20 -11.29
CA VAL A 78 9.91 7.63 -10.78
C VAL A 78 10.18 6.83 -9.50
N ILE A 79 9.25 6.86 -8.56
CA ILE A 79 9.25 6.01 -7.35
C ILE A 79 7.81 5.55 -7.10
N TYR A 80 7.55 4.24 -7.16
CA TYR A 80 6.23 3.68 -6.86
C TYR A 80 6.06 3.31 -5.40
N LYS A 81 7.14 2.81 -4.76
CA LYS A 81 7.19 2.52 -3.33
C LYS A 81 8.57 2.84 -2.78
N MET A 82 8.59 3.16 -1.52
CA MET A 82 9.83 3.37 -0.78
C MET A 82 9.73 2.72 0.60
N TYR A 83 10.83 2.10 1.04
CA TYR A 83 10.92 1.50 2.37
C TYR A 83 12.11 2.08 3.09
N ILE A 84 11.92 2.51 4.33
CA ILE A 84 12.95 3.15 5.15
C ILE A 84 13.14 2.31 6.42
N SER A 85 14.35 1.87 6.70
CA SER A 85 14.71 1.04 7.87
C SER A 85 14.70 1.83 9.19
N ILE A 86 13.67 2.65 9.39
CA ILE A 86 13.48 3.42 10.62
C ILE A 86 12.56 2.66 11.57
N PRO A 87 13.00 2.28 12.79
CA PRO A 87 12.14 1.62 13.75
C PRO A 87 11.10 2.58 14.31
N LYS A 88 9.97 2.03 14.79
CA LYS A 88 8.79 2.79 15.23
C LYS A 88 9.11 3.85 16.28
N GLU A 89 9.95 3.52 17.24
CA GLU A 89 10.33 4.42 18.35
C GLU A 89 11.19 5.62 17.91
N LYS A 90 11.78 5.55 16.71
CA LYS A 90 12.60 6.62 16.13
C LYS A 90 11.88 7.36 14.98
N GLU A 91 10.68 6.97 14.66
CA GLU A 91 9.92 7.50 13.50
C GLU A 91 9.75 9.03 13.53
N SER A 92 9.71 9.65 14.72
CA SER A 92 9.64 11.10 14.88
C SER A 92 10.87 11.86 14.34
N GLN A 93 12.00 11.18 14.12
CA GLN A 93 13.19 11.77 13.50
C GLN A 93 12.97 12.06 12.01
N LEU A 94 12.07 11.30 11.35
CA LEU A 94 11.72 11.50 9.94
C LEU A 94 10.61 12.56 9.83
N THR A 95 10.97 13.83 10.00
CA THR A 95 10.02 14.95 10.12
C THR A 95 9.22 15.21 8.86
N LEU A 96 9.71 14.76 7.70
CA LEU A 96 9.03 14.91 6.41
C LEU A 96 8.06 13.77 6.09
N LYS A 97 8.01 12.70 6.90
CA LYS A 97 7.22 11.51 6.58
C LYS A 97 5.74 11.78 6.28
N ASP A 98 5.14 12.73 7.00
CA ASP A 98 3.70 13.03 6.89
C ASP A 98 3.36 13.94 5.70
N THR A 99 4.38 14.35 4.91
CA THR A 99 4.17 15.06 3.63
C THR A 99 3.72 14.13 2.51
N LEU A 100 3.86 12.81 2.73
CA LEU A 100 3.47 11.75 1.81
C LEU A 100 2.75 10.64 2.60
N GLY A 101 1.80 9.97 1.98
CA GLY A 101 1.11 8.83 2.60
C GLY A 101 2.10 7.74 3.00
N ASN A 102 2.04 7.32 4.26
CA ASN A 102 2.93 6.29 4.79
C ASN A 102 2.15 5.29 5.64
N MET A 103 2.69 4.08 5.77
CA MET A 103 2.11 3.01 6.55
C MET A 103 3.18 2.10 7.14
N ARG A 104 2.84 1.46 8.25
CA ARG A 104 3.74 0.57 8.98
C ARG A 104 3.05 -0.75 9.28
N PHE A 105 3.46 -1.81 8.59
CA PHE A 105 2.98 -3.18 8.84
C PHE A 105 3.90 -3.96 9.78
N VAL A 106 5.14 -3.54 9.90
CA VAL A 106 6.15 -4.15 10.80
C VAL A 106 6.86 -3.08 11.62
N PRO A 107 7.35 -3.38 12.82
CA PRO A 107 7.97 -2.38 13.69
C PRO A 107 9.29 -1.83 13.14
N ASP A 108 9.97 -2.56 12.25
CA ASP A 108 11.37 -2.30 11.91
C ASP A 108 11.56 -1.31 10.74
N TYR A 109 10.55 -1.15 9.86
CA TYR A 109 10.63 -0.20 8.75
C TYR A 109 9.31 0.50 8.45
N LEU A 110 9.40 1.68 7.86
CA LEU A 110 8.28 2.48 7.38
C LEU A 110 8.18 2.33 5.85
N MET A 111 6.97 2.19 5.34
CA MET A 111 6.69 2.09 3.92
C MET A 111 5.92 3.31 3.42
N PHE A 112 6.26 3.76 2.22
CA PHE A 112 5.53 4.74 1.44
C PHE A 112 5.04 4.09 0.16
N GLN A 113 3.76 4.23 -0.13
CA GLN A 113 3.16 3.81 -1.39
C GLN A 113 1.94 4.66 -1.68
N TYR A 114 1.56 4.73 -2.95
CA TYR A 114 0.26 5.30 -3.31
C TYR A 114 -0.86 4.47 -2.70
N ASP A 115 -1.70 5.10 -1.91
CA ASP A 115 -2.81 4.46 -1.21
C ASP A 115 -4.10 5.27 -1.41
N ALA A 116 -4.67 5.15 -2.60
CA ALA A 116 -5.97 5.72 -2.92
C ALA A 116 -6.92 4.60 -3.37
N LYS A 117 -7.19 3.66 -2.47
CA LYS A 117 -8.06 2.50 -2.74
C LYS A 117 -9.43 2.92 -3.27
N HIS A 118 -10.02 3.98 -2.72
CA HIS A 118 -11.30 4.52 -3.19
C HIS A 118 -11.21 5.00 -4.64
N GLN A 119 -10.19 5.81 -5.00
CA GLN A 119 -9.99 6.26 -6.36
C GLN A 119 -9.73 5.09 -7.32
N GLY A 120 -8.97 4.08 -6.89
CA GLY A 120 -8.74 2.87 -7.69
C GLY A 120 -10.03 2.12 -8.05
N ILE A 121 -11.01 2.09 -7.14
CA ILE A 121 -12.34 1.53 -7.42
C ILE A 121 -13.06 2.37 -8.49
N LEU A 122 -13.07 3.69 -8.35
CA LEU A 122 -13.70 4.59 -9.33
C LEU A 122 -13.06 4.46 -10.72
N ASP A 123 -11.72 4.43 -10.78
CA ASP A 123 -10.96 4.30 -12.01
C ASP A 123 -11.26 2.95 -12.70
N MET A 124 -11.33 1.85 -11.93
CA MET A 124 -11.70 0.53 -12.43
C MET A 124 -13.12 0.56 -13.02
N MET A 125 -14.09 1.06 -12.27
CA MET A 125 -15.49 1.10 -12.70
C MET A 125 -15.67 1.98 -13.94
N GLN A 126 -14.99 3.11 -14.00
CA GLN A 126 -14.99 3.96 -15.20
C GLN A 126 -14.41 3.23 -16.40
N HIS A 127 -13.31 2.49 -16.22
CA HIS A 127 -12.65 1.79 -17.31
C HIS A 127 -13.49 0.65 -17.88
N ILE A 128 -14.14 -0.14 -17.02
CA ILE A 128 -15.01 -1.24 -17.46
C ILE A 128 -16.44 -0.82 -17.82
N GLY A 129 -16.79 0.46 -17.61
CA GLY A 129 -18.16 0.96 -17.84
C GLY A 129 -19.19 0.37 -16.87
N GLY A 130 -18.76 0.02 -15.63
CA GLY A 130 -19.61 -0.58 -14.60
C GLY A 130 -20.42 0.47 -13.82
N ASP A 131 -21.47 0.00 -13.13
CA ASP A 131 -22.28 0.83 -12.23
C ASP A 131 -21.72 0.72 -10.79
N LEU A 132 -21.54 1.84 -10.10
CA LEU A 132 -21.01 1.85 -8.72
C LEU A 132 -21.85 1.04 -7.74
N LYS A 133 -23.17 0.91 -7.98
CA LYS A 133 -24.04 0.07 -7.14
C LYS A 133 -23.70 -1.43 -7.18
N ASP A 134 -22.99 -1.86 -8.25
CA ASP A 134 -22.58 -3.25 -8.42
C ASP A 134 -21.21 -3.55 -7.76
N VAL A 135 -20.57 -2.52 -7.16
CA VAL A 135 -19.33 -2.68 -6.41
C VAL A 135 -19.60 -3.28 -5.03
N VAL A 136 -18.77 -4.25 -4.66
CA VAL A 136 -18.70 -4.79 -3.31
C VAL A 136 -17.27 -4.70 -2.83
N VAL A 137 -17.06 -4.10 -1.67
CA VAL A 137 -15.74 -3.99 -1.04
C VAL A 137 -15.69 -4.80 0.27
N PHE A 138 -14.54 -5.41 0.53
CA PHE A 138 -14.25 -6.12 1.77
C PHE A 138 -13.10 -5.44 2.49
N GLY A 139 -13.18 -5.34 3.81
CA GLY A 139 -12.12 -4.75 4.60
C GLY A 139 -12.06 -5.32 6.02
N ASP A 140 -10.88 -5.24 6.65
CA ASP A 140 -10.66 -5.73 8.01
C ASP A 140 -9.91 -4.74 8.92
N ASP A 141 -9.22 -3.72 8.37
CA ASP A 141 -8.44 -2.79 9.17
C ASP A 141 -8.74 -1.32 8.80
N THR A 142 -8.22 -0.42 9.60
CA THR A 142 -8.47 1.03 9.52
C THR A 142 -8.10 1.65 8.18
N ASN A 143 -7.10 1.11 7.47
CA ASN A 143 -6.70 1.55 6.14
C ASN A 143 -7.74 1.22 5.06
N ASP A 144 -8.71 0.35 5.35
CA ASP A 144 -9.81 0.01 4.44
C ASP A 144 -11.00 0.98 4.55
N LYS A 145 -11.05 1.81 5.59
CA LYS A 145 -12.14 2.78 5.79
C LYS A 145 -12.39 3.66 4.57
N VAL A 146 -11.34 3.99 3.83
CA VAL A 146 -11.43 4.82 2.62
C VAL A 146 -12.23 4.16 1.48
N MET A 147 -12.41 2.83 1.53
CA MET A 147 -13.23 2.10 0.55
C MET A 147 -14.70 1.99 0.96
N PHE A 148 -15.05 2.32 2.21
CA PHE A 148 -16.42 2.19 2.73
C PHE A 148 -17.22 3.45 2.41
N ASP A 149 -17.73 3.50 1.19
CA ASP A 149 -18.49 4.62 0.64
C ASP A 149 -19.97 4.21 0.49
N PRO A 150 -20.95 5.10 0.79
CA PRO A 150 -22.37 4.78 0.65
C PRO A 150 -22.86 4.54 -0.79
N GLN A 151 -22.01 4.79 -1.79
CA GLN A 151 -22.35 4.52 -3.20
C GLN A 151 -22.36 3.04 -3.56
N TRP A 152 -21.78 2.17 -2.71
CA TRP A 152 -21.68 0.73 -2.94
C TRP A 152 -21.80 -0.10 -1.67
N THR A 153 -21.79 -1.41 -1.82
CA THR A 153 -21.88 -2.33 -0.68
C THR A 153 -20.51 -2.50 -0.02
N SER A 154 -20.40 -2.19 1.27
CA SER A 154 -19.22 -2.40 2.08
C SER A 154 -19.44 -3.54 3.08
N VAL A 155 -18.50 -4.49 3.12
CA VAL A 155 -18.54 -5.67 3.98
C VAL A 155 -17.32 -5.66 4.91
N ALA A 156 -17.56 -5.52 6.22
CA ALA A 156 -16.52 -5.69 7.22
C ALA A 156 -16.37 -7.19 7.55
N MET A 157 -15.12 -7.66 7.58
CA MET A 157 -14.79 -9.01 8.00
C MET A 157 -15.09 -9.21 9.50
N GLY A 158 -15.39 -10.41 9.92
CA GLY A 158 -15.67 -10.74 11.33
C GLY A 158 -14.48 -10.41 12.27
N ASN A 159 -13.25 -10.51 11.76
CA ASN A 159 -12.03 -10.08 12.44
C ASN A 159 -11.70 -8.59 12.30
N ALA A 160 -12.54 -7.79 11.63
CA ALA A 160 -12.28 -6.39 11.41
C ALA A 160 -12.28 -5.57 12.71
N CYS A 161 -11.58 -4.41 12.69
CA CYS A 161 -11.64 -3.44 13.77
C CYS A 161 -13.07 -2.91 13.95
N GLN A 162 -13.41 -2.50 15.20
CA GLN A 162 -14.77 -2.06 15.52
C GLN A 162 -15.19 -0.84 14.69
N GLU A 163 -14.28 0.09 14.47
CA GLU A 163 -14.56 1.29 13.68
C GLU A 163 -15.00 0.99 12.25
N LEU A 164 -14.47 -0.08 11.64
CA LEU A 164 -14.87 -0.49 10.30
C LEU A 164 -16.22 -1.18 10.31
N LYS A 165 -16.49 -2.03 11.32
CA LYS A 165 -17.80 -2.67 11.51
C LYS A 165 -18.93 -1.67 11.70
N ASP A 166 -18.65 -0.55 12.37
CA ASP A 166 -19.65 0.49 12.68
C ASP A 166 -20.12 1.25 11.43
N ILE A 167 -19.27 1.30 10.38
CA ILE A 167 -19.58 2.01 9.12
C ILE A 167 -19.94 1.07 7.96
N ALA A 168 -19.80 -0.24 8.15
CA ALA A 168 -20.05 -1.24 7.11
C ALA A 168 -21.56 -1.39 6.83
N THR A 169 -21.91 -1.65 5.57
CA THR A 169 -23.26 -2.06 5.19
C THR A 169 -23.61 -3.44 5.76
N ILE A 170 -22.61 -4.33 5.79
CA ILE A 170 -22.75 -5.73 6.24
C ILE A 170 -21.50 -6.10 7.06
N VAL A 171 -21.69 -6.92 8.11
CA VAL A 171 -20.59 -7.62 8.78
C VAL A 171 -20.73 -9.12 8.48
N THR A 172 -19.64 -9.74 8.01
CA THR A 172 -19.59 -11.19 7.72
C THR A 172 -18.76 -11.94 8.76
N ASP A 173 -18.53 -13.24 8.53
CA ASP A 173 -17.65 -14.06 9.36
C ASP A 173 -16.18 -13.64 9.22
N ALA A 174 -15.30 -14.18 10.07
CA ALA A 174 -13.87 -13.91 10.00
C ALA A 174 -13.24 -14.54 8.74
N ASN A 175 -12.07 -14.03 8.36
CA ASN A 175 -11.32 -14.56 7.21
C ASN A 175 -10.96 -16.04 7.35
N VAL A 176 -10.71 -16.50 8.58
CA VAL A 176 -10.42 -17.92 8.91
C VAL A 176 -11.67 -18.82 8.89
N ASP A 177 -12.85 -18.22 8.83
CA ASP A 177 -14.15 -18.90 8.82
C ASP A 177 -14.85 -18.73 7.45
N ASP A 178 -14.07 -18.57 6.38
CA ASP A 178 -14.55 -18.38 5.00
C ASP A 178 -15.53 -17.20 4.82
N GLY A 179 -15.35 -16.12 5.58
CA GLY A 179 -16.29 -14.99 5.65
C GLY A 179 -16.65 -14.38 4.30
N ILE A 180 -15.69 -14.24 3.35
CA ILE A 180 -15.98 -13.74 2.00
C ILE A 180 -16.89 -14.69 1.25
N TYR A 181 -16.56 -15.99 1.23
CA TYR A 181 -17.37 -17.01 0.55
C TYR A 181 -18.79 -17.07 1.12
N ASN A 182 -18.90 -17.09 2.45
CA ASN A 182 -20.20 -17.21 3.14
C ASN A 182 -21.14 -16.06 2.80
N ILE A 183 -20.64 -14.80 2.80
CA ILE A 183 -21.47 -13.65 2.46
C ILE A 183 -21.81 -13.62 0.97
N CYS A 184 -20.85 -13.93 0.07
CA CYS A 184 -21.12 -13.98 -1.37
C CYS A 184 -22.22 -14.99 -1.71
N LYS A 185 -22.20 -16.16 -1.07
CA LYS A 185 -23.24 -17.19 -1.23
C LYS A 185 -24.59 -16.75 -0.65
N LYS A 186 -24.59 -16.14 0.54
CA LYS A 186 -25.81 -15.64 1.21
C LYS A 186 -26.52 -14.55 0.39
N MET A 187 -25.73 -13.73 -0.29
CA MET A 187 -26.22 -12.62 -1.11
C MET A 187 -26.46 -13.02 -2.57
N GLU A 188 -26.28 -14.29 -2.91
CA GLU A 188 -26.46 -14.86 -4.25
C GLU A 188 -25.57 -14.17 -5.32
N TRP A 189 -24.38 -13.74 -4.92
CA TRP A 189 -23.37 -13.18 -5.86
C TRP A 189 -22.55 -14.29 -6.55
N ILE A 190 -22.56 -15.50 -5.96
CA ILE A 190 -21.93 -16.73 -6.48
C ILE A 190 -22.82 -17.95 -6.25
#